data_4af7ae21a68d00f283b37a3b1abe2afa
#
_entry.id   4af7ae21a68d00f283b37a3b1abe2afa
#
_cell.length_a   1.000
_cell.length_b   1.000
_cell.length_c   1.000
_cell.angle_alpha   90.00
_cell.angle_beta   90.00
_cell.angle_gamma   90.00
#
_symmetry.space_group_name_H-M   'P 1'
#
loop_
_entity.id
_entity.type
_entity.pdbx_description
1 polymer ?
#
loop_
_entity_poly.entity_id
_entity_poly.type
_entity_poly.pdbx_seq_one_letter_code
_entity_poly.pdbx_strand_id
1 'polypeptide(L)'
;MNYFEIFGIPIQLQVEKNELPKKFFELSRKFHPDFYANTTPSEQHQALEITANLNKAFITFQNPDDTIKYVLQLKELLQEEEKYQLPPDFLMEVLEINEKLMDAEDDPELKVTLQSAINNLQSEIYEPVKETVEHYQDGVTTEKELLQVKEYYYKKKYLHRIQQQLNGMS
;
A
#
# COMPACT_ATOMS: atom_id res chain seq x y z
N MET A 1 6.71 -8.78 16.82
CA MET A 1 5.36 -8.18 16.83
C MET A 1 5.15 -7.41 15.54
N ASN A 2 4.13 -7.76 14.76
CA ASN A 2 3.84 -7.06 13.50
C ASN A 2 3.02 -5.79 13.76
N TYR A 3 2.85 -4.98 12.72
CA TYR A 3 2.14 -3.69 12.83
C TYR A 3 0.68 -3.84 13.25
N PHE A 4 0.01 -4.90 12.82
CA PHE A 4 -1.37 -5.16 13.20
C PHE A 4 -1.49 -5.51 14.67
N GLU A 5 -0.55 -6.30 15.19
CA GLU A 5 -0.50 -6.63 16.62
C GLU A 5 -0.25 -5.39 17.48
N ILE A 6 0.64 -4.49 17.03
CA ILE A 6 0.91 -3.23 17.74
C ILE A 6 -0.36 -2.39 17.86
N PHE A 7 -1.13 -2.29 16.78
CA PHE A 7 -2.39 -1.53 16.75
C PHE A 7 -3.57 -2.29 17.37
N GLY A 8 -3.40 -3.59 17.66
CA GLY A 8 -4.48 -4.41 18.22
C GLY A 8 -5.63 -4.61 17.24
N ILE A 9 -5.35 -4.69 15.95
CA ILE A 9 -6.34 -4.94 14.90
C ILE A 9 -5.99 -6.22 14.14
N PRO A 10 -6.99 -6.89 13.52
CA PRO A 10 -6.72 -8.07 12.70
C PRO A 10 -5.90 -7.71 11.47
N ILE A 11 -5.15 -8.69 10.94
CA ILE A 11 -4.48 -8.53 9.64
C ILE A 11 -5.55 -8.28 8.57
N GLN A 12 -5.36 -7.25 7.78
CA GLN A 12 -6.31 -6.82 6.76
C GLN A 12 -5.58 -6.08 5.63
N LEU A 13 -6.15 -6.10 4.43
CA LEU A 13 -5.54 -5.44 3.27
C LEU A 13 -5.95 -3.99 3.14
N GLN A 14 -7.05 -3.59 3.79
CA GLN A 14 -7.54 -2.22 3.78
C GLN A 14 -7.85 -1.80 5.21
N VAL A 15 -7.12 -0.84 5.73
CA VAL A 15 -7.29 -0.35 7.11
C VAL A 15 -8.15 0.91 7.12
N GLU A 16 -9.13 0.95 8.00
CA GLU A 16 -9.98 2.13 8.18
C GLU A 16 -9.17 3.29 8.74
N LYS A 17 -9.10 4.40 7.98
CA LYS A 17 -8.24 5.53 8.33
C LYS A 17 -8.79 6.43 9.42
N ASN A 18 -10.11 6.44 9.61
CA ASN A 18 -10.75 7.41 10.52
C ASN A 18 -10.34 7.22 11.97
N GLU A 19 -10.13 5.98 12.40
CA GLU A 19 -9.76 5.64 13.78
C GLU A 19 -8.25 5.59 14.02
N LEU A 20 -7.43 5.63 12.95
CA LEU A 20 -5.98 5.48 13.06
C LEU A 20 -5.31 6.57 13.91
N PRO A 21 -5.61 7.88 13.70
CA PRO A 21 -4.94 8.90 14.49
C PRO A 21 -5.22 8.80 15.99
N LYS A 22 -6.47 8.52 16.36
CA LYS A 22 -6.87 8.35 17.75
C LYS A 22 -6.12 7.20 18.40
N LYS A 23 -6.08 6.06 17.72
CA LYS A 23 -5.40 4.87 18.22
C LYS A 23 -3.90 5.08 18.31
N PHE A 24 -3.32 5.77 17.33
CA PHE A 24 -1.92 6.14 17.33
C PHE A 24 -1.57 6.97 18.57
N PHE A 25 -2.36 8.00 18.88
CA PHE A 25 -2.13 8.84 20.06
C PHE A 25 -2.26 8.07 21.36
N GLU A 26 -3.25 7.21 21.48
CA GLU A 26 -3.44 6.38 22.67
C GLU A 26 -2.24 5.46 22.90
N LEU A 27 -1.76 4.79 21.85
CA LEU A 27 -0.61 3.89 21.91
C LEU A 27 0.70 4.64 22.14
N SER A 28 0.85 5.84 21.55
CA SER A 28 2.02 6.68 21.75
C SER A 28 2.16 7.10 23.21
N ARG A 29 1.06 7.42 23.86
CA ARG A 29 1.05 7.73 25.32
C ARG A 29 1.40 6.50 26.13
N LYS A 30 0.78 5.37 25.81
CA LYS A 30 0.96 4.12 26.55
C LYS A 30 2.41 3.65 26.58
N PHE A 31 3.12 3.79 25.46
CA PHE A 31 4.49 3.30 25.29
C PHE A 31 5.53 4.42 25.30
N HIS A 32 5.16 5.62 25.73
CA HIS A 32 6.11 6.75 25.77
C HIS A 32 7.28 6.43 26.71
N PRO A 33 8.53 6.67 26.26
CA PRO A 33 9.71 6.31 27.07
C PRO A 33 9.73 6.89 28.48
N ASP A 34 9.13 8.05 28.70
CA ASP A 34 9.09 8.70 30.01
C ASP A 34 8.38 7.83 31.06
N PHE A 35 7.40 7.02 30.65
CA PHE A 35 6.70 6.11 31.57
C PHE A 35 7.53 4.90 31.97
N TYR A 36 8.65 4.69 31.31
CA TYR A 36 9.53 3.54 31.52
C TYR A 36 10.88 3.92 32.14
N ALA A 37 11.03 5.19 32.57
CA ALA A 37 12.29 5.70 33.10
C ALA A 37 12.76 4.94 34.34
N ASN A 38 11.83 4.43 35.15
CA ASN A 38 12.12 3.69 36.39
C ASN A 38 11.91 2.18 36.25
N THR A 39 11.82 1.67 35.04
CA THR A 39 11.65 0.22 34.76
C THR A 39 12.99 -0.41 34.42
N THR A 40 12.98 -1.73 34.17
CA THR A 40 14.20 -2.46 33.78
C THR A 40 14.70 -2.02 32.40
N PRO A 41 16.02 -2.17 32.12
CA PRO A 41 16.54 -1.86 30.80
C PRO A 41 15.84 -2.64 29.66
N SER A 42 15.42 -3.87 29.95
CA SER A 42 14.67 -4.68 28.98
C SER A 42 13.32 -4.06 28.63
N GLU A 43 12.58 -3.60 29.63
CA GLU A 43 11.29 -2.94 29.43
C GLU A 43 11.44 -1.61 28.72
N GLN A 44 12.48 -0.83 29.04
CA GLN A 44 12.79 0.41 28.33
C GLN A 44 13.09 0.17 26.88
N HIS A 45 13.85 -0.87 26.57
CA HIS A 45 14.19 -1.24 25.19
C HIS A 45 12.95 -1.65 24.39
N GLN A 46 12.07 -2.45 25.00
CA GLN A 46 10.81 -2.86 24.39
C GLN A 46 9.91 -1.65 24.08
N ALA A 47 9.81 -0.72 25.01
CA ALA A 47 9.00 0.50 24.81
C ALA A 47 9.52 1.34 23.66
N LEU A 48 10.84 1.50 23.54
CA LEU A 48 11.46 2.22 22.43
C LEU A 48 11.22 1.53 21.10
N GLU A 49 11.35 0.23 21.06
CA GLU A 49 11.13 -0.58 19.86
C GLU A 49 9.68 -0.50 19.41
N ILE A 50 8.73 -0.65 20.33
CA ILE A 50 7.31 -0.51 20.02
C ILE A 50 7.00 0.88 19.50
N THR A 51 7.54 1.94 20.12
CA THR A 51 7.33 3.31 19.69
C THR A 51 7.84 3.55 18.27
N ALA A 52 9.03 3.04 17.95
CA ALA A 52 9.60 3.17 16.61
C ALA A 52 8.73 2.45 15.58
N ASN A 53 8.29 1.23 15.88
CA ASN A 53 7.44 0.46 14.99
C ASN A 53 6.03 1.03 14.88
N LEU A 54 5.53 1.64 15.94
CA LEU A 54 4.23 2.31 15.94
C LEU A 54 4.19 3.45 14.91
N ASN A 55 5.26 4.25 14.84
CA ASN A 55 5.37 5.32 13.85
C ASN A 55 5.38 4.77 12.43
N LYS A 56 6.15 3.72 12.19
CA LYS A 56 6.22 3.07 10.87
C LYS A 56 4.87 2.48 10.49
N ALA A 57 4.21 1.82 11.44
CA ALA A 57 2.89 1.22 11.22
C ALA A 57 1.84 2.29 10.86
N PHE A 58 1.86 3.40 11.57
CA PHE A 58 0.93 4.50 11.30
C PHE A 58 1.09 5.04 9.88
N ILE A 59 2.34 5.27 9.46
CA ILE A 59 2.63 5.75 8.10
C ILE A 59 2.17 4.72 7.07
N THR A 60 2.49 3.44 7.29
CA THR A 60 2.11 2.35 6.38
C THR A 60 0.59 2.25 6.22
N PHE A 61 -0.15 2.26 7.32
CA PHE A 61 -1.60 2.09 7.29
C PHE A 61 -2.35 3.28 6.68
N GLN A 62 -1.72 4.45 6.63
CA GLN A 62 -2.32 5.61 5.96
C GLN A 62 -2.27 5.50 4.43
N ASN A 63 -1.40 4.66 3.91
CA ASN A 63 -1.26 4.46 2.46
C ASN A 63 -1.79 3.08 2.08
N PRO A 64 -2.88 3.00 1.26
CA PRO A 64 -3.46 1.72 0.87
C PRO A 64 -2.48 0.77 0.17
N ASP A 65 -1.62 1.29 -0.69
CA ASP A 65 -0.67 0.47 -1.43
C ASP A 65 0.42 -0.08 -0.52
N ASP A 66 0.89 0.73 0.42
CA ASP A 66 1.90 0.29 1.40
C ASP A 66 1.31 -0.75 2.36
N THR A 67 0.04 -0.63 2.71
CA THR A 67 -0.65 -1.62 3.53
C THR A 67 -0.70 -2.98 2.81
N ILE A 68 -1.07 -2.98 1.54
CA ILE A 68 -1.10 -4.20 0.72
C ILE A 68 0.30 -4.81 0.63
N LYS A 69 1.30 -3.99 0.33
CA LYS A 69 2.70 -4.44 0.27
C LYS A 69 3.12 -5.10 1.59
N TYR A 70 2.81 -4.45 2.69
CA TYR A 70 3.18 -4.95 4.02
C TYR A 70 2.54 -6.32 4.30
N VAL A 71 1.25 -6.50 4.01
CA VAL A 71 0.58 -7.78 4.19
C VAL A 71 1.19 -8.87 3.32
N LEU A 72 1.47 -8.56 2.05
CA LEU A 72 2.10 -9.52 1.15
C LEU A 72 3.49 -9.91 1.64
N GLN A 73 4.25 -8.98 2.22
CA GLN A 73 5.54 -9.27 2.84
C GLN A 73 5.38 -10.15 4.09
N LEU A 74 4.39 -9.87 4.94
CA LEU A 74 4.09 -10.71 6.11
C LEU A 74 3.78 -12.15 5.72
N LYS A 75 3.11 -12.33 4.59
CA LYS A 75 2.75 -13.66 4.07
C LYS A 75 3.87 -14.28 3.22
N GLU A 76 5.03 -13.62 3.16
CA GLU A 76 6.19 -14.09 2.41
C GLU A 76 5.94 -14.25 0.92
N LEU A 77 5.00 -13.48 0.38
CA LEU A 77 4.63 -13.51 -1.04
C LEU A 77 5.27 -12.40 -1.86
N LEU A 78 5.85 -11.40 -1.21
CA LEU A 78 6.49 -10.27 -1.88
C LEU A 78 7.83 -9.97 -1.21
N GLN A 79 8.88 -9.79 -2.03
CA GLN A 79 10.22 -9.47 -1.56
C GLN A 79 10.61 -8.06 -1.99
N GLU A 80 11.49 -7.41 -1.22
CA GLU A 80 12.07 -6.12 -1.60
C GLU A 80 12.84 -6.27 -2.91
N GLU A 81 12.69 -5.26 -3.78
CA GLU A 81 13.37 -5.19 -5.08
C GLU A 81 13.08 -6.39 -5.99
N GLU A 82 11.92 -7.03 -5.80
CA GLU A 82 11.51 -8.13 -6.65
C GLU A 82 11.27 -7.67 -8.09
N LYS A 83 11.81 -8.44 -9.05
CA LYS A 83 11.56 -8.20 -10.48
C LYS A 83 10.31 -8.94 -10.90
N TYR A 84 9.16 -8.31 -10.75
CA TYR A 84 7.88 -8.89 -11.11
C TYR A 84 7.61 -8.69 -12.60
N GLN A 85 7.22 -9.76 -13.29
CA GLN A 85 6.86 -9.69 -14.69
C GLN A 85 5.36 -9.47 -14.84
N LEU A 86 5.00 -8.30 -15.37
CA LEU A 86 3.61 -7.94 -15.60
C LEU A 86 3.07 -8.70 -16.84
N PRO A 87 1.76 -9.01 -16.85
CA PRO A 87 1.16 -9.68 -18.02
C PRO A 87 1.32 -8.87 -19.30
N PRO A 88 1.57 -9.54 -20.45
CA PRO A 88 1.75 -8.85 -21.72
C PRO A 88 0.58 -7.95 -22.12
N ASP A 89 -0.64 -8.36 -21.85
CA ASP A 89 -1.84 -7.57 -22.18
C ASP A 89 -1.82 -6.21 -21.49
N PHE A 90 -1.49 -6.22 -20.20
CA PHE A 90 -1.37 -4.99 -19.41
C PHE A 90 -0.22 -4.11 -19.92
N LEU A 91 0.93 -4.73 -20.22
CA LEU A 91 2.08 -3.99 -20.74
C LEU A 91 1.77 -3.31 -22.06
N MET A 92 0.99 -3.95 -22.94
CA MET A 92 0.58 -3.34 -24.21
C MET A 92 -0.32 -2.11 -23.99
N GLU A 93 -1.27 -2.21 -23.06
CA GLU A 93 -2.16 -1.09 -22.76
C GLU A 93 -1.39 0.11 -22.20
N VAL A 94 -0.48 -0.13 -21.25
CA VAL A 94 0.32 0.97 -20.68
C VAL A 94 1.34 1.51 -21.66
N LEU A 95 1.83 0.69 -22.58
CA LEU A 95 2.74 1.14 -23.63
C LEU A 95 2.05 2.17 -24.54
N GLU A 96 0.79 1.94 -24.92
CA GLU A 96 0.02 2.89 -25.72
C GLU A 96 -0.10 4.25 -25.02
N ILE A 97 -0.32 4.24 -23.71
CA ILE A 97 -0.37 5.48 -22.92
C ILE A 97 1.00 6.17 -22.91
N ASN A 98 2.07 5.40 -22.64
CA ASN A 98 3.42 5.93 -22.60
C ASN A 98 3.84 6.60 -23.91
N GLU A 99 3.50 6.00 -25.03
CA GLU A 99 3.83 6.53 -26.34
C GLU A 99 3.19 7.91 -26.60
N LYS A 100 2.05 8.17 -25.97
CA LYS A 100 1.32 9.43 -26.13
C LYS A 100 1.70 10.49 -25.11
N LEU A 101 2.45 10.14 -24.08
CA LEU A 101 2.80 11.08 -23.00
C LEU A 101 3.55 12.31 -23.50
N MET A 102 4.54 12.13 -24.38
CA MET A 102 5.31 13.24 -24.90
C MET A 102 4.45 14.20 -25.74
N ASP A 103 3.52 13.66 -26.50
CA ASP A 103 2.60 14.46 -27.33
C ASP A 103 1.60 15.23 -26.47
N ALA A 104 1.35 14.79 -25.25
CA ALA A 104 0.39 15.42 -24.34
C ALA A 104 0.94 16.68 -23.66
N GLU A 105 2.26 16.90 -23.68
CA GLU A 105 2.87 18.03 -22.97
C GLU A 105 2.26 19.37 -23.40
N ASP A 106 2.01 19.56 -24.69
CA ASP A 106 1.44 20.78 -25.24
C ASP A 106 0.00 20.59 -25.70
N ASP A 107 -0.67 19.53 -25.29
CA ASP A 107 -2.03 19.19 -25.75
C ASP A 107 -2.95 18.89 -24.55
N PRO A 108 -3.68 19.92 -24.06
CA PRO A 108 -4.60 19.72 -22.93
C PRO A 108 -5.69 18.68 -23.16
N GLU A 109 -6.19 18.54 -24.38
CA GLU A 109 -7.22 17.54 -24.70
C GLU A 109 -6.67 16.14 -24.58
N LEU A 110 -5.44 15.92 -25.06
CA LEU A 110 -4.78 14.63 -24.96
C LEU A 110 -4.48 14.26 -23.49
N LYS A 111 -4.11 15.26 -22.66
CA LYS A 111 -3.93 15.04 -21.21
C LYS A 111 -5.20 14.50 -20.58
N VAL A 112 -6.35 15.07 -20.90
CA VAL A 112 -7.64 14.61 -20.38
C VAL A 112 -7.94 13.20 -20.86
N THR A 113 -7.68 12.90 -22.12
CA THR A 113 -7.87 11.56 -22.69
C THR A 113 -6.98 10.52 -21.98
N LEU A 114 -5.70 10.85 -21.76
CA LEU A 114 -4.78 9.97 -21.08
C LEU A 114 -5.16 9.76 -19.61
N GLN A 115 -5.62 10.82 -18.94
CA GLN A 115 -6.10 10.70 -17.57
C GLN A 115 -7.30 9.75 -17.48
N SER A 116 -8.23 9.85 -18.43
CA SER A 116 -9.38 8.95 -18.51
C SER A 116 -8.94 7.49 -18.74
N ALA A 117 -7.95 7.29 -19.60
CA ALA A 117 -7.42 5.95 -19.87
C ALA A 117 -6.77 5.34 -18.62
N ILE A 118 -6.01 6.15 -17.88
CA ILE A 118 -5.39 5.72 -16.62
C ILE A 118 -6.47 5.36 -15.58
N ASN A 119 -7.49 6.21 -15.45
CA ASN A 119 -8.59 5.96 -14.52
C ASN A 119 -9.34 4.67 -14.84
N ASN A 120 -9.58 4.42 -16.13
CA ASN A 120 -10.25 3.19 -16.59
C ASN A 120 -9.40 1.96 -16.26
N LEU A 121 -8.10 2.01 -16.50
CA LEU A 121 -7.20 0.92 -16.16
C LEU A 121 -7.14 0.66 -14.65
N GLN A 122 -7.11 1.73 -13.85
CA GLN A 122 -7.15 1.57 -12.39
C GLN A 122 -8.40 0.83 -11.94
N SER A 123 -9.55 1.15 -12.50
CA SER A 123 -10.80 0.45 -12.20
C SER A 123 -10.77 -1.00 -12.66
N GLU A 124 -10.27 -1.24 -13.86
CA GLU A 124 -10.19 -2.59 -14.44
C GLU A 124 -9.26 -3.52 -13.63
N ILE A 125 -8.12 -3.01 -13.17
CA ILE A 125 -7.18 -3.84 -12.40
C ILE A 125 -7.66 -4.09 -10.97
N TYR A 126 -8.48 -3.19 -10.42
CA TYR A 126 -9.01 -3.34 -9.06
C TYR A 126 -10.19 -4.30 -8.98
N GLU A 127 -11.06 -4.31 -9.97
CA GLU A 127 -12.30 -5.09 -9.94
C GLU A 127 -12.09 -6.57 -9.60
N PRO A 128 -11.10 -7.29 -10.19
CA PRO A 128 -10.89 -8.71 -9.86
C PRO A 128 -10.44 -8.97 -8.42
N VAL A 129 -9.85 -7.99 -7.75
CA VAL A 129 -9.29 -8.15 -6.39
C VAL A 129 -10.09 -7.40 -5.34
N LYS A 130 -11.12 -6.66 -5.73
CA LYS A 130 -11.90 -5.80 -4.83
C LYS A 130 -12.42 -6.57 -3.62
N GLU A 131 -13.05 -7.71 -3.83
CA GLU A 131 -13.60 -8.52 -2.74
C GLU A 131 -12.51 -8.97 -1.78
N THR A 132 -11.39 -9.43 -2.30
CA THR A 132 -10.25 -9.88 -1.49
C THR A 132 -9.65 -8.72 -0.68
N VAL A 133 -9.49 -7.56 -1.30
CA VAL A 133 -8.90 -6.38 -0.63
C VAL A 133 -9.83 -5.87 0.47
N GLU A 134 -11.13 -5.76 0.18
CA GLU A 134 -12.09 -5.14 1.11
C GLU A 134 -12.55 -6.09 2.20
N HIS A 135 -12.50 -7.41 1.97
CA HIS A 135 -13.04 -8.43 2.88
C HIS A 135 -12.03 -9.52 3.23
N TYR A 136 -10.75 -9.19 3.22
CA TYR A 136 -9.71 -10.14 3.59
C TYR A 136 -9.95 -10.72 4.98
N GLN A 137 -9.79 -12.04 5.11
CA GLN A 137 -9.87 -12.74 6.39
C GLN A 137 -8.65 -13.62 6.56
N ASP A 138 -7.85 -13.34 7.59
CA ASP A 138 -6.63 -14.10 7.85
C ASP A 138 -6.96 -15.57 8.16
N GLY A 139 -6.25 -16.47 7.50
CA GLY A 139 -6.49 -17.90 7.62
C GLY A 139 -7.63 -18.44 6.74
N VAL A 140 -8.41 -17.59 6.08
CA VAL A 140 -9.51 -17.96 5.18
C VAL A 140 -9.20 -17.56 3.74
N THR A 141 -8.78 -16.31 3.52
CA THR A 141 -8.36 -15.85 2.20
C THR A 141 -7.17 -16.69 1.72
N THR A 142 -7.25 -17.22 0.50
CA THR A 142 -6.27 -18.16 -0.01
C THR A 142 -5.01 -17.48 -0.53
N GLU A 143 -3.93 -18.25 -0.63
CA GLU A 143 -2.68 -17.78 -1.25
C GLU A 143 -2.91 -17.36 -2.70
N LYS A 144 -3.75 -18.12 -3.43
CA LYS A 144 -4.09 -17.79 -4.82
C LYS A 144 -4.74 -16.40 -4.93
N GLU A 145 -5.65 -16.09 -4.01
CA GLU A 145 -6.29 -14.77 -3.96
C GLU A 145 -5.27 -13.68 -3.64
N LEU A 146 -4.35 -13.94 -2.72
CA LEU A 146 -3.28 -13.00 -2.39
C LEU A 146 -2.30 -12.80 -3.54
N LEU A 147 -2.04 -13.84 -4.34
CA LEU A 147 -1.19 -13.69 -5.53
C LEU A 147 -1.85 -12.81 -6.59
N GLN A 148 -3.17 -12.83 -6.69
CA GLN A 148 -3.91 -11.90 -7.55
C GLN A 148 -3.79 -10.46 -7.03
N VAL A 149 -3.82 -10.26 -5.71
CA VAL A 149 -3.58 -8.95 -5.10
C VAL A 149 -2.15 -8.47 -5.38
N LYS A 150 -1.17 -9.37 -5.35
CA LYS A 150 0.22 -9.06 -5.71
C LYS A 150 0.33 -8.54 -7.14
N GLU A 151 -0.34 -9.18 -8.08
CA GLU A 151 -0.38 -8.72 -9.48
C GLU A 151 -0.99 -7.33 -9.57
N TYR A 152 -2.11 -7.12 -8.89
CA TYR A 152 -2.76 -5.81 -8.79
C TYR A 152 -1.80 -4.75 -8.23
N TYR A 153 -1.07 -5.08 -7.17
CA TYR A 153 -0.11 -4.17 -6.54
C TYR A 153 0.94 -3.69 -7.56
N TYR A 154 1.53 -4.60 -8.33
CA TYR A 154 2.55 -4.24 -9.32
C TYR A 154 1.98 -3.48 -10.51
N LYS A 155 0.77 -3.83 -10.96
CA LYS A 155 0.07 -3.07 -12.00
C LYS A 155 -0.19 -1.63 -11.54
N LYS A 156 -0.69 -1.48 -10.32
CA LYS A 156 -0.98 -0.16 -9.74
C LYS A 156 0.28 0.67 -9.57
N LYS A 157 1.36 0.04 -9.14
CA LYS A 157 2.66 0.70 -9.00
C LYS A 157 3.15 1.25 -10.34
N TYR A 158 2.97 0.49 -11.42
CA TYR A 158 3.33 0.92 -12.76
C TYR A 158 2.46 2.11 -13.21
N LEU A 159 1.15 2.00 -13.02
CA LEU A 159 0.22 3.09 -13.35
C LEU A 159 0.52 4.36 -12.55
N HIS A 160 0.92 4.23 -11.31
CA HIS A 160 1.30 5.37 -10.48
C HIS A 160 2.47 6.14 -11.08
N ARG A 161 3.47 5.44 -11.62
CA ARG A 161 4.60 6.09 -12.31
C ARG A 161 4.14 6.88 -13.52
N ILE A 162 3.24 6.30 -14.30
CA ILE A 162 2.67 6.98 -15.49
C ILE A 162 1.88 8.21 -15.05
N GLN A 163 1.09 8.08 -14.00
CA GLN A 163 0.33 9.20 -13.44
C GLN A 163 1.25 10.34 -13.00
N GLN A 164 2.35 10.01 -12.35
CA GLN A 164 3.34 11.02 -11.92
C GLN A 164 3.97 11.73 -13.11
N GLN A 165 4.25 11.02 -14.18
CA GLN A 165 4.77 11.63 -15.42
C GLN A 165 3.74 12.59 -16.02
N LEU A 166 2.48 12.19 -16.07
CA LEU A 166 1.40 13.04 -16.56
C LEU A 166 1.23 14.29 -15.69
N ASN A 167 1.27 14.13 -14.36
CA ASN A 167 1.13 15.24 -13.41
C ASN A 167 2.32 16.21 -13.47
N GLY A 168 3.50 15.72 -13.81
CA GLY A 168 4.70 16.55 -13.94
C GLY A 168 4.71 17.44 -15.18
N MET A 169 3.75 17.27 -16.08
CA MET A 169 3.61 18.08 -17.29
C MET A 169 2.82 19.34 -16.96
N SER A 170 3.38 20.49 -17.25
CA SER A 170 2.73 21.79 -16.99
C SER A 170 1.79 22.21 -18.13
#